data_50ba60680e525542e10f7fe7cbea96d6
#
_entry.id   50ba60680e525542e10f7fe7cbea96d6
#
_cell.length_a   1.000
_cell.length_b   1.000
_cell.length_c   1.000
_cell.angle_alpha   90.00
_cell.angle_beta   90.00
_cell.angle_gamma   90.00
#
_symmetry.space_group_name_H-M   'P 1'
#
loop_
_entity.id
_entity.type
_entity.pdbx_description
1 polymer ?
#
loop_
_entity_poly.entity_id
_entity_poly.type
_entity_poly.pdbx_seq_one_letter_code
_entity_poly.pdbx_strand_id
1 'polypeptide(L)'
;KKQYWDTLTFNRVIKNFVIQGGCPDTPDGFKASPYLIAPEFQPNIRHIYGAVGAGRDNNPSKLSAGCQLYIVHDRNGIPRLDDNYMIFGQLFKGFDVLDRIAEMPTDTLDQPLTRISMEVNSIQLSKQELIELGVPWVN
;
A
#
# COMPACT_ATOMS: atom_id res chain seq x y z
N LYS A 1 3.95 14.87 16.96
CA LYS A 1 4.62 13.66 16.44
C LYS A 1 4.90 13.90 14.96
N LYS A 2 6.15 13.74 14.52
CA LYS A 2 6.49 13.78 13.10
C LYS A 2 5.86 12.54 12.46
N GLN A 3 5.02 12.74 11.46
CA GLN A 3 4.41 11.62 10.74
C GLN A 3 5.45 11.05 9.78
N TYR A 4 5.71 9.76 9.87
CA TYR A 4 6.81 9.11 9.15
C TYR A 4 6.68 9.25 7.63
N TRP A 5 5.47 9.12 7.09
CA TRP A 5 5.21 9.15 5.65
C TRP A 5 5.03 10.54 5.05
N ASP A 6 5.01 11.60 5.88
CA ASP A 6 4.93 12.96 5.34
C ASP A 6 6.12 13.25 4.44
N THR A 7 5.84 13.77 3.25
CA THR A 7 6.81 14.03 2.19
C THR A 7 7.37 12.80 1.45
N LEU A 8 7.03 11.58 1.84
CA LEU A 8 7.34 10.38 1.06
C LEU A 8 6.43 10.30 -0.17
N THR A 9 6.73 9.39 -1.08
CA THR A 9 6.07 9.35 -2.38
C THR A 9 5.59 7.95 -2.75
N PHE A 10 4.65 7.89 -3.69
CA PHE A 10 4.47 6.72 -4.53
C PHE A 10 5.59 6.73 -5.57
N ASN A 11 6.58 5.89 -5.38
CA ASN A 11 7.80 5.83 -6.20
C ASN A 11 7.81 4.67 -7.20
N ARG A 12 6.78 3.83 -7.20
CA ARG A 12 6.56 2.78 -8.18
C ARG A 12 5.09 2.64 -8.49
N VAL A 13 4.73 2.81 -9.75
CA VAL A 13 3.34 2.78 -10.21
C VAL A 13 3.22 1.87 -11.42
N ILE A 14 2.44 0.80 -11.30
CA ILE A 14 2.18 -0.14 -12.38
C ILE A 14 0.68 -0.28 -12.56
N LYS A 15 0.17 0.22 -13.68
CA LYS A 15 -1.22 0.09 -14.07
C LYS A 15 -1.63 -1.39 -14.11
N ASN A 16 -2.84 -1.70 -13.64
CA ASN A 16 -3.37 -3.07 -13.49
C ASN A 16 -2.51 -3.99 -12.62
N PHE A 17 -1.79 -3.40 -11.67
CA PHE A 17 -1.04 -4.13 -10.66
C PHE A 17 -1.12 -3.40 -9.32
N VAL A 18 -0.18 -2.51 -9.00
CA VAL A 18 -0.15 -1.78 -7.73
C VAL A 18 0.38 -0.35 -7.90
N ILE A 19 0.03 0.52 -6.97
CA ILE A 19 0.80 1.73 -6.67
C ILE A 19 1.53 1.51 -5.35
N GLN A 20 2.83 1.84 -5.29
CA GLN A 20 3.71 1.47 -4.20
C GLN A 20 4.58 2.65 -3.77
N GLY A 21 4.81 2.78 -2.47
CA GLY A 21 5.64 3.84 -1.93
C GLY A 21 5.84 3.75 -0.42
N GLY A 22 6.28 4.85 0.19
CA GLY A 22 6.42 4.98 1.64
C GLY A 22 7.81 4.70 2.21
N CYS A 23 8.73 4.11 1.45
CA CYS A 23 10.14 4.09 1.84
C CYS A 23 10.81 5.42 1.51
N PRO A 24 11.78 5.87 2.33
CA PRO A 24 12.63 6.98 1.96
C PRO A 24 13.31 6.74 0.60
N ASP A 25 13.38 7.78 -0.20
CA ASP A 25 14.09 7.76 -1.49
C ASP A 25 15.60 7.76 -1.23
N THR A 26 16.14 6.61 -0.86
CA THR A 26 17.54 6.39 -0.54
C THR A 26 18.10 5.22 -1.37
N PRO A 27 19.43 5.21 -1.65
CA PRO A 27 20.08 4.08 -2.33
C PRO A 27 19.87 2.73 -1.62
N ASP A 28 19.59 2.76 -0.33
CA ASP A 28 19.43 1.54 0.48
C ASP A 28 18.05 0.88 0.34
N GLY A 29 17.05 1.61 -0.22
CA GLY A 29 15.70 1.08 -0.46
C GLY A 29 15.09 0.41 0.79
N PHE A 30 14.80 -0.90 0.71
CA PHE A 30 14.25 -1.68 1.83
C PHE A 30 15.16 -1.73 3.07
N LYS A 31 16.47 -1.65 2.91
CA LYS A 31 17.42 -1.63 4.02
C LYS A 31 17.31 -0.36 4.87
N ALA A 32 16.74 0.71 4.32
CA ALA A 32 16.41 1.92 5.05
C ALA A 32 15.14 1.79 5.90
N SER A 33 14.46 0.65 5.87
CA SER A 33 13.31 0.40 6.74
C SER A 33 13.73 0.48 8.21
N PRO A 34 12.98 1.23 9.05
CA PRO A 34 13.31 1.35 10.47
C PRO A 34 13.13 0.02 11.22
N TYR A 35 12.34 -0.91 10.69
CA TYR A 35 12.11 -2.24 11.25
C TYR A 35 11.48 -3.16 10.20
N LEU A 36 11.58 -4.47 10.46
CA LEU A 36 10.93 -5.51 9.67
C LEU A 36 9.75 -6.11 10.45
N ILE A 37 8.70 -6.45 9.76
CA ILE A 37 7.46 -7.00 10.31
C ILE A 37 7.34 -8.46 9.88
N ALA A 38 7.12 -9.35 10.86
CA ALA A 38 6.84 -10.75 10.59
C ALA A 38 5.52 -10.92 9.82
N PRO A 39 5.42 -11.94 8.95
CA PRO A 39 4.20 -12.16 8.17
C PRO A 39 3.03 -12.61 9.06
N GLU A 40 1.85 -12.05 8.80
CA GLU A 40 0.58 -12.40 9.43
C GLU A 40 -0.45 -12.73 8.34
N PHE A 41 -0.30 -13.89 7.70
CA PHE A 41 -1.22 -14.31 6.63
C PHE A 41 -2.54 -14.82 7.21
N GLN A 42 -3.65 -14.39 6.58
CA GLN A 42 -5.00 -14.77 6.97
C GLN A 42 -5.74 -15.39 5.78
N PRO A 43 -6.39 -16.55 5.95
CA PRO A 43 -7.01 -17.27 4.84
C PRO A 43 -8.10 -16.49 4.08
N ASN A 44 -8.74 -15.52 4.73
CA ASN A 44 -9.86 -14.75 4.16
C ASN A 44 -9.42 -13.39 3.62
N ILE A 45 -8.15 -13.01 3.80
CA ILE A 45 -7.63 -11.72 3.34
C ILE A 45 -6.92 -11.93 2.01
N ARG A 46 -7.38 -11.25 0.96
CA ARG A 46 -6.94 -11.44 -0.41
C ARG A 46 -6.55 -10.11 -1.06
N HIS A 47 -5.67 -10.17 -2.05
CA HIS A 47 -5.24 -9.02 -2.85
C HIS A 47 -6.33 -8.61 -3.85
N ILE A 48 -7.47 -8.15 -3.33
CA ILE A 48 -8.54 -7.58 -4.14
C ILE A 48 -8.25 -6.11 -4.47
N TYR A 49 -8.98 -5.52 -5.41
CA TYR A 49 -8.86 -4.12 -5.78
C TYR A 49 -9.00 -3.20 -4.56
N GLY A 50 -8.05 -2.31 -4.37
CA GLY A 50 -7.97 -1.42 -3.21
C GLY A 50 -7.40 -2.04 -1.93
N ALA A 51 -7.00 -3.32 -1.92
CA ALA A 51 -6.29 -3.89 -0.77
C ALA A 51 -4.96 -3.17 -0.53
N VAL A 52 -4.64 -2.91 0.74
CA VAL A 52 -3.40 -2.23 1.16
C VAL A 52 -2.47 -3.26 1.78
N GLY A 53 -1.33 -3.45 1.15
CA GLY A 53 -0.33 -4.43 1.57
C GLY A 53 1.00 -3.83 1.99
N ALA A 54 1.77 -4.61 2.73
CA ALA A 54 3.13 -4.28 3.16
C ALA A 54 4.15 -4.78 2.14
N GLY A 55 4.97 -3.87 1.63
CA GLY A 55 6.04 -4.19 0.69
C GLY A 55 7.19 -4.95 1.34
N ARG A 56 7.88 -5.78 0.58
CA ARG A 56 9.09 -6.49 1.00
C ARG A 56 10.03 -6.78 -0.16
N ASP A 57 11.29 -7.01 0.16
CA ASP A 57 12.25 -7.63 -0.75
C ASP A 57 12.04 -9.16 -0.84
N ASN A 58 12.87 -9.82 -1.63
CA ASN A 58 12.83 -11.27 -1.75
C ASN A 58 13.64 -11.92 -0.60
N ASN A 59 13.04 -12.00 0.59
CA ASN A 59 13.61 -12.69 1.73
C ASN A 59 12.84 -13.98 2.07
N PRO A 60 13.54 -15.08 2.46
CA PRO A 60 12.90 -16.37 2.74
C PRO A 60 11.90 -16.34 3.86
N SER A 61 12.11 -15.48 4.87
CA SER A 61 11.23 -15.32 6.03
C SER A 61 10.00 -14.48 5.73
N LYS A 62 9.87 -13.95 4.51
CA LYS A 62 8.76 -13.08 4.06
C LYS A 62 8.52 -11.86 4.97
N LEU A 63 9.58 -11.34 5.59
CA LEU A 63 9.50 -10.15 6.44
C LEU A 63 9.18 -8.94 5.58
N SER A 64 8.21 -8.14 6.00
CA SER A 64 7.82 -6.90 5.32
C SER A 64 8.59 -5.70 5.84
N ALA A 65 8.89 -4.75 4.97
CA ALA A 65 9.48 -3.47 5.38
C ALA A 65 8.43 -2.61 6.08
N GLY A 66 8.74 -2.15 7.28
CA GLY A 66 7.81 -1.34 8.09
C GLY A 66 7.50 0.05 7.52
N CYS A 67 8.21 0.47 6.48
CA CYS A 67 8.00 1.75 5.80
C CYS A 67 7.16 1.63 4.53
N GLN A 68 7.23 0.50 3.83
CA GLN A 68 6.72 0.39 2.48
C GLN A 68 5.30 -0.19 2.44
N LEU A 69 4.44 0.50 1.70
CA LEU A 69 3.09 0.04 1.42
C LEU A 69 2.82 0.00 -0.09
N TYR A 70 1.85 -0.80 -0.48
CA TYR A 70 1.27 -0.76 -1.82
C TYR A 70 -0.25 -0.86 -1.75
N ILE A 71 -0.92 -0.34 -2.78
CA ILE A 71 -2.36 -0.44 -2.95
C ILE A 71 -2.63 -1.17 -4.26
N VAL A 72 -3.45 -2.22 -4.20
CA VAL A 72 -3.80 -3.03 -5.36
C VAL A 72 -4.68 -2.24 -6.33
N HIS A 73 -4.24 -2.14 -7.59
CA HIS A 73 -4.99 -1.47 -8.67
C HIS A 73 -5.60 -2.48 -9.67
N ASP A 74 -5.24 -3.75 -9.64
CA ASP A 74 -5.87 -4.76 -10.50
C ASP A 74 -7.30 -5.04 -10.05
N ARG A 75 -8.28 -4.80 -10.96
CA ARG A 75 -9.70 -5.02 -10.67
C ARG A 75 -10.08 -6.49 -10.51
N ASN A 76 -9.28 -7.40 -11.04
CA ASN A 76 -9.46 -8.85 -10.86
C ASN A 76 -8.77 -9.37 -9.60
N GLY A 77 -8.04 -8.49 -8.90
CA GLY A 77 -7.16 -8.88 -7.80
C GLY A 77 -5.87 -9.54 -8.27
N ILE A 78 -5.00 -9.87 -7.30
CA ILE A 78 -3.68 -10.45 -7.59
C ILE A 78 -3.47 -11.73 -6.76
N PRO A 79 -4.14 -12.84 -7.09
CA PRO A 79 -4.08 -14.08 -6.27
C PRO A 79 -2.67 -14.63 -6.06
N ARG A 80 -1.74 -14.38 -6.99
CA ARG A 80 -0.33 -14.83 -6.85
C ARG A 80 0.42 -14.18 -5.69
N LEU A 81 -0.10 -13.10 -5.12
CA LEU A 81 0.45 -12.43 -3.94
C LEU A 81 -0.16 -12.94 -2.63
N ASP A 82 -1.30 -13.64 -2.69
CA ASP A 82 -1.96 -14.19 -1.51
C ASP A 82 -1.04 -15.18 -0.80
N ASP A 83 -1.08 -15.19 0.53
CA ASP A 83 -0.22 -16.01 1.40
C ASP A 83 1.31 -15.82 1.17
N ASN A 84 1.66 -14.78 0.43
CA ASN A 84 3.04 -14.42 0.11
C ASN A 84 3.40 -12.97 0.47
N TYR A 85 2.43 -12.06 0.37
CA TYR A 85 2.54 -10.67 0.83
C TYR A 85 1.41 -10.37 1.80
N MET A 86 1.71 -9.58 2.83
CA MET A 86 0.79 -9.27 3.91
C MET A 86 -0.14 -8.13 3.52
N ILE A 87 -1.45 -8.31 3.76
CA ILE A 87 -2.46 -7.26 3.65
C ILE A 87 -2.82 -6.80 5.06
N PHE A 88 -2.86 -5.50 5.29
CA PHE A 88 -3.23 -4.91 6.58
C PHE A 88 -4.35 -3.87 6.48
N GLY A 89 -4.85 -3.59 5.29
CA GLY A 89 -5.89 -2.59 5.08
C GLY A 89 -6.67 -2.78 3.79
N GLN A 90 -7.76 -2.03 3.68
CA GLN A 90 -8.61 -1.99 2.50
C GLN A 90 -9.09 -0.56 2.25
N LEU A 91 -8.95 -0.08 1.04
CA LEU A 91 -9.51 1.17 0.59
C LEU A 91 -11.05 1.06 0.57
N PHE A 92 -11.76 2.05 1.10
CA PHE A 92 -13.22 2.13 1.04
C PHE A 92 -13.73 3.40 0.34
N LYS A 93 -12.86 4.40 0.15
CA LYS A 93 -13.11 5.62 -0.62
C LYS A 93 -11.86 6.03 -1.40
N GLY A 94 -12.01 6.88 -2.43
CA GLY A 94 -10.88 7.41 -3.20
C GLY A 94 -10.37 6.44 -4.29
N PHE A 95 -11.20 5.53 -4.76
CA PHE A 95 -10.86 4.64 -5.86
C PHE A 95 -10.55 5.39 -7.16
N ASP A 96 -11.22 6.53 -7.39
CA ASP A 96 -10.92 7.44 -8.50
C ASP A 96 -9.53 8.07 -8.38
N VAL A 97 -9.06 8.31 -7.16
CA VAL A 97 -7.69 8.80 -6.89
C VAL A 97 -6.67 7.70 -7.15
N LEU A 98 -6.95 6.46 -6.70
CA LEU A 98 -6.13 5.29 -7.01
C LEU A 98 -5.97 5.11 -8.52
N ASP A 99 -7.08 5.16 -9.27
CA ASP A 99 -7.07 5.03 -10.72
C ASP A 99 -6.25 6.15 -11.39
N ARG A 100 -6.42 7.41 -10.96
CA ARG A 100 -5.65 8.54 -11.50
C ARG A 100 -4.15 8.42 -11.22
N ILE A 101 -3.75 7.95 -10.06
CA ILE A 101 -2.33 7.71 -9.75
C ILE A 101 -1.79 6.60 -10.66
N ALA A 102 -2.55 5.51 -10.83
CA ALA A 102 -2.14 4.38 -11.67
C ALA A 102 -2.04 4.72 -13.17
N GLU A 103 -2.67 5.80 -13.62
CA GLU A 103 -2.60 6.32 -14.99
C GLU A 103 -1.44 7.33 -15.21
N MET A 104 -0.71 7.69 -14.15
CA MET A 104 0.39 8.65 -14.28
C MET A 104 1.52 8.07 -15.15
N PRO A 105 2.10 8.89 -16.06
CA PRO A 105 3.26 8.46 -16.84
C PRO A 105 4.43 8.06 -15.94
N THR A 106 5.07 6.95 -16.29
CA THR A 106 6.23 6.40 -15.58
C THR A 106 7.42 6.27 -16.52
N ASP A 107 8.61 6.15 -15.93
CA ASP A 107 9.82 5.77 -16.65
C ASP A 107 9.92 4.24 -16.85
N THR A 108 11.05 3.78 -17.36
CA THR A 108 11.32 2.35 -17.61
C THR A 108 11.47 1.50 -16.35
N LEU A 109 11.52 2.12 -15.17
CA LEU A 109 11.60 1.49 -13.85
C LEU A 109 10.29 1.61 -13.06
N ASP A 110 9.20 1.96 -13.75
CA ASP A 110 7.87 2.20 -13.18
C ASP A 110 7.81 3.40 -12.22
N GLN A 111 8.81 4.27 -12.21
CA GLN A 111 8.80 5.47 -11.37
C GLN A 111 7.98 6.58 -12.05
N PRO A 112 7.02 7.20 -11.36
CA PRO A 112 6.27 8.33 -11.90
C PRO A 112 7.17 9.48 -12.34
N LEU A 113 6.97 10.01 -13.55
CA LEU A 113 7.71 11.16 -14.08
C LEU A 113 7.40 12.45 -13.32
N THR A 114 6.25 12.52 -12.66
CA THR A 114 5.86 13.61 -11.78
C THR A 114 5.79 13.10 -10.36
N ARG A 115 6.40 13.82 -9.40
CA ARG A 115 6.40 13.46 -7.99
C ARG A 115 4.96 13.37 -7.45
N ILE A 116 4.61 12.24 -6.84
CA ILE A 116 3.33 11.99 -6.20
C ILE A 116 3.59 11.85 -4.70
N SER A 117 3.44 12.93 -3.96
CA SER A 117 3.65 12.94 -2.50
C SER A 117 2.47 12.29 -1.78
N MET A 118 2.75 11.64 -0.65
CA MET A 118 1.73 11.14 0.26
C MET A 118 1.81 11.85 1.60
N GLU A 119 0.66 11.98 2.23
CA GLU A 119 0.49 12.37 3.61
C GLU A 119 -0.39 11.32 4.30
N VAL A 120 0.05 10.79 5.44
CA VAL A 120 -0.65 9.71 6.12
C VAL A 120 -1.02 10.14 7.53
N ASN A 121 -2.31 10.25 7.78
CA ASN A 121 -2.89 10.55 9.09
C ASN A 121 -3.66 9.35 9.62
N SER A 122 -3.43 8.96 10.88
CA SER A 122 -4.19 7.92 11.56
C SER A 122 -5.22 8.52 12.50
N ILE A 123 -6.45 8.04 12.41
CA ILE A 123 -7.53 8.37 13.33
C ILE A 123 -8.16 7.07 13.86
N GLN A 124 -8.61 7.12 15.10
CA GLN A 124 -9.40 6.03 15.67
C GLN A 124 -10.87 6.41 15.61
N LEU A 125 -11.70 5.51 15.10
CA LEU A 125 -13.14 5.70 14.96
C LEU A 125 -13.87 4.56 15.68
N SER A 126 -14.99 4.90 16.30
CA SER A 126 -15.94 3.93 16.83
C SER A 126 -16.63 3.17 15.68
N LYS A 127 -17.23 2.01 16.01
CA LYS A 127 -18.04 1.26 15.04
C LYS A 127 -19.13 2.13 14.43
N GLN A 128 -19.80 2.97 15.24
CA GLN A 128 -20.88 3.86 14.78
C GLN A 128 -20.38 4.88 13.74
N GLU A 129 -19.24 5.52 13.99
CA GLU A 129 -18.63 6.46 13.05
C GLU A 129 -18.20 5.79 11.74
N LEU A 130 -17.69 4.54 11.80
CA LEU A 130 -17.37 3.77 10.60
C LEU A 130 -18.61 3.46 9.76
N ILE A 131 -19.74 3.12 10.41
CA ILE A 131 -21.04 2.92 9.74
C ILE A 131 -21.51 4.22 9.07
N GLU A 132 -21.45 5.34 9.77
CA GLU A 132 -21.82 6.66 9.23
C GLU A 132 -20.95 7.09 8.05
N LEU A 133 -19.69 6.72 8.04
CA LEU A 133 -18.78 6.91 6.91
C LEU A 133 -19.06 5.97 5.73
N GLY A 134 -19.93 4.98 5.92
CA GLY A 134 -20.29 4.01 4.89
C GLY A 134 -19.21 2.94 4.63
N VAL A 135 -18.45 2.57 5.67
CA VAL A 135 -17.46 1.48 5.56
C VAL A 135 -18.19 0.15 5.40
N PRO A 136 -18.06 -0.56 4.27
CA PRO A 136 -18.99 -1.64 3.90
C PRO A 136 -18.86 -2.93 4.73
N TRP A 137 -17.77 -3.11 5.47
CA TRP A 137 -17.49 -4.35 6.23
C TRP A 137 -17.68 -4.20 7.75
N VAL A 138 -18.30 -3.12 8.21
CA VAL A 138 -18.49 -2.84 9.65
C VAL A 138 -19.88 -3.22 10.16
N ASN A 139 -20.76 -3.70 9.30
CA ASN A 139 -22.13 -4.08 9.62
C ASN A 139 -22.22 -5.36 10.45
#